data_6ccfd9176b641ba75f2b575a7f6fbd6a
#
_entry.id   6ccfd9176b641ba75f2b575a7f6fbd6a
#
_cell.length_a   1.000
_cell.length_b   1.000
_cell.length_c   1.000
_cell.angle_alpha   90.00
_cell.angle_beta   90.00
_cell.angle_gamma   90.00
#
_symmetry.space_group_name_H-M   'P 1'
#
loop_
_entity.id
_entity.type
_entity.pdbx_description
1 polymer ?
#
loop_
_entity_poly.entity_id
_entity_poly.type
_entity_poly.pdbx_seq_one_letter_code
_entity_poly.pdbx_strand_id
1 'polypeptide(L)'
;KQDARGVLVGLTRFVNKSHIARAALEATAFQTWEVLEAMEKDAGISITSLRVDGGMVVNQLLMQFQSDILGEEVICPKIIETTALGAAYAAGLAVGYWENLDDLRKNWAIANTWKPNMPIDTRTTTRKQWKKAVTKSFDWAED
;
A
#
# COMPACT_ATOMS: atom_id res chain seq x y z
N LYS A 1 -19.11 2.61 0.66
CA LYS A 1 -20.47 2.29 0.21
C LYS A 1 -20.66 0.78 0.21
N GLN A 2 -21.71 0.29 0.84
CA GLN A 2 -22.01 -1.15 0.96
C GLN A 2 -22.57 -1.75 -0.33
N ASP A 3 -23.17 -0.92 -1.18
CA ASP A 3 -23.73 -1.23 -2.48
C ASP A 3 -22.70 -1.40 -3.60
N ALA A 4 -21.44 -0.99 -3.38
CA ALA A 4 -20.38 -1.07 -4.37
C ALA A 4 -20.00 -2.51 -4.72
N ARG A 5 -19.67 -2.76 -5.99
CA ARG A 5 -19.18 -4.05 -6.49
C ARG A 5 -17.90 -3.86 -7.30
N GLY A 6 -17.13 -4.92 -7.44
CA GLY A 6 -15.93 -4.91 -8.27
C GLY A 6 -16.26 -4.63 -9.74
N VAL A 7 -15.47 -3.75 -10.38
CA VAL A 7 -15.67 -3.38 -11.78
C VAL A 7 -14.33 -3.36 -12.53
N LEU A 8 -14.40 -3.63 -13.82
CA LEU A 8 -13.32 -3.40 -14.78
C LEU A 8 -13.83 -2.36 -15.80
N VAL A 9 -13.16 -1.23 -15.89
CA VAL A 9 -13.57 -0.12 -16.75
C VAL A 9 -12.47 0.30 -17.72
N GLY A 10 -12.84 0.92 -18.84
CA GLY A 10 -11.88 1.44 -19.81
C GLY A 10 -11.27 0.37 -20.72
N LEU A 11 -11.87 -0.81 -20.82
CA LEU A 11 -11.39 -1.87 -21.70
C LEU A 11 -11.52 -1.45 -23.17
N THR A 12 -10.46 -1.71 -23.94
CA THR A 12 -10.40 -1.51 -25.38
C THR A 12 -9.97 -2.81 -26.07
N ARG A 13 -10.04 -2.87 -27.40
CA ARG A 13 -9.59 -4.03 -28.18
C ARG A 13 -8.10 -4.39 -28.00
N PHE A 14 -7.30 -3.48 -27.43
CA PHE A 14 -5.86 -3.70 -27.17
C PHE A 14 -5.58 -4.34 -25.82
N VAL A 15 -6.59 -4.41 -24.92
CA VAL A 15 -6.42 -4.98 -23.59
C VAL A 15 -6.27 -6.49 -23.68
N ASN A 16 -5.28 -7.02 -22.96
CA ASN A 16 -5.02 -8.45 -22.83
C ASN A 16 -4.89 -8.84 -21.33
N LYS A 17 -4.68 -10.13 -21.08
CA LYS A 17 -4.58 -10.68 -19.71
C LYS A 17 -3.51 -10.01 -18.85
N SER A 18 -2.38 -9.59 -19.44
CA SER A 18 -1.30 -8.95 -18.70
C SER A 18 -1.70 -7.54 -18.23
N HIS A 19 -2.46 -6.79 -19.04
CA HIS A 19 -3.01 -5.50 -18.63
C HIS A 19 -4.00 -5.66 -17.46
N ILE A 20 -4.84 -6.70 -17.48
CA ILE A 20 -5.80 -6.96 -16.40
C ILE A 20 -5.05 -7.35 -15.12
N ALA A 21 -4.06 -8.25 -15.22
CA ALA A 21 -3.24 -8.63 -14.07
C ALA A 21 -2.50 -7.43 -13.47
N ARG A 22 -1.95 -6.55 -14.31
CA ARG A 22 -1.31 -5.30 -13.89
C ARG A 22 -2.30 -4.37 -13.18
N ALA A 23 -3.46 -4.17 -13.75
CA ALA A 23 -4.50 -3.32 -13.16
C ALA A 23 -4.94 -3.83 -11.78
N ALA A 24 -5.03 -5.15 -11.58
CA ALA A 24 -5.34 -5.74 -10.28
C ALA A 24 -4.27 -5.44 -9.22
N LEU A 25 -2.98 -5.50 -9.58
CA LEU A 25 -1.89 -5.10 -8.68
C LEU A 25 -1.92 -3.59 -8.38
N GLU A 26 -2.08 -2.76 -9.40
CA GLU A 26 -2.13 -1.31 -9.25
C GLU A 26 -3.34 -0.85 -8.42
N ALA A 27 -4.47 -1.56 -8.52
CA ALA A 27 -5.66 -1.29 -7.70
C ALA A 27 -5.35 -1.39 -6.20
N THR A 28 -4.51 -2.33 -5.76
CA THR A 28 -4.07 -2.43 -4.36
C THR A 28 -3.33 -1.16 -3.92
N ALA A 29 -2.44 -0.65 -4.76
CA ALA A 29 -1.68 0.57 -4.46
C ALA A 29 -2.60 1.81 -4.39
N PHE A 30 -3.60 1.91 -5.26
CA PHE A 30 -4.58 2.99 -5.21
C PHE A 30 -5.43 2.95 -3.95
N GLN A 31 -5.90 1.76 -3.54
CA GLN A 31 -6.68 1.61 -2.31
C GLN A 31 -5.86 2.00 -1.07
N THR A 32 -4.58 1.62 -1.02
CA THR A 32 -3.67 2.05 0.04
C THR A 32 -3.52 3.57 0.04
N TRP A 33 -3.35 4.19 -1.12
CA TRP A 33 -3.29 5.66 -1.23
C TRP A 33 -4.56 6.33 -0.69
N GLU A 34 -5.76 5.84 -1.03
CA GLU A 34 -7.03 6.42 -0.55
C GLU A 34 -7.15 6.34 0.97
N VAL A 35 -6.73 5.21 1.58
CA VAL A 35 -6.72 5.06 3.04
C VAL A 35 -5.76 6.06 3.68
N LEU A 36 -4.55 6.19 3.14
CA LEU A 36 -3.55 7.12 3.66
C LEU A 36 -3.97 8.59 3.47
N GLU A 37 -4.58 8.95 2.32
CA GLU A 37 -5.15 10.28 2.09
C GLU A 37 -6.23 10.62 3.14
N ALA A 38 -7.07 9.65 3.50
CA ALA A 38 -8.07 9.83 4.56
C ALA A 38 -7.42 9.99 5.94
N MET A 39 -6.41 9.16 6.26
CA MET A 39 -5.67 9.25 7.54
C MET A 39 -4.95 10.59 7.69
N GLU A 40 -4.29 11.08 6.64
CA GLU A 40 -3.63 12.41 6.65
C GLU A 40 -4.62 13.53 6.92
N LYS A 41 -5.78 13.46 6.26
CA LYS A 41 -6.85 14.44 6.45
C LYS A 41 -7.41 14.44 7.87
N ASP A 42 -7.61 13.25 8.44
CA ASP A 42 -8.17 13.09 9.79
C ASP A 42 -7.16 13.48 10.87
N ALA A 43 -5.89 13.14 10.68
CA ALA A 43 -4.82 13.42 11.64
C ALA A 43 -4.24 14.86 11.52
N GLY A 44 -4.43 15.52 10.37
CA GLY A 44 -3.84 16.83 10.07
C GLY A 44 -2.31 16.81 9.92
N ILE A 45 -1.73 15.65 9.63
CA ILE A 45 -0.29 15.45 9.43
C ILE A 45 -0.04 14.78 8.08
N SER A 46 1.07 15.13 7.43
CA SER A 46 1.47 14.49 6.18
C SER A 46 2.36 13.28 6.44
N ILE A 47 2.13 12.20 5.68
CA ILE A 47 2.95 11.00 5.68
C ILE A 47 4.22 11.30 4.89
N THR A 48 5.39 10.97 5.45
CA THR A 48 6.69 11.14 4.80
C THR A 48 7.30 9.84 4.29
N SER A 49 6.78 8.71 4.75
CA SER A 49 7.17 7.38 4.30
C SER A 49 6.12 6.33 4.68
N LEU A 50 6.03 5.26 3.89
CA LEU A 50 5.19 4.10 4.17
C LEU A 50 6.06 2.89 4.47
N ARG A 51 5.91 2.28 5.64
CA ARG A 51 6.52 0.97 5.96
C ARG A 51 5.57 -0.13 5.56
N VAL A 52 6.08 -1.13 4.84
CA VAL A 52 5.31 -2.25 4.29
C VAL A 52 5.87 -3.58 4.73
N ASP A 53 4.99 -4.58 4.90
CA ASP A 53 5.34 -5.94 5.27
C ASP A 53 4.40 -6.97 4.63
N GLY A 54 4.60 -8.25 4.93
CA GLY A 54 3.79 -9.35 4.43
C GLY A 54 4.16 -9.82 3.02
N GLY A 55 3.42 -10.80 2.52
CA GLY A 55 3.79 -11.53 1.30
C GLY A 55 3.81 -10.72 0.01
N MET A 56 3.02 -9.64 -0.09
CA MET A 56 2.94 -8.85 -1.32
C MET A 56 4.17 -7.94 -1.55
N VAL A 57 4.97 -7.66 -0.51
CA VAL A 57 6.13 -6.74 -0.61
C VAL A 57 7.27 -7.29 -1.46
N VAL A 58 7.24 -8.58 -1.79
CA VAL A 58 8.22 -9.19 -2.73
C VAL A 58 8.00 -8.75 -4.17
N ASN A 59 6.83 -8.22 -4.50
CA ASN A 59 6.50 -7.74 -5.84
C ASN A 59 7.07 -6.34 -6.07
N GLN A 60 8.21 -6.28 -6.74
CA GLN A 60 8.94 -5.03 -7.00
C GLN A 60 8.12 -4.01 -7.81
N LEU A 61 7.31 -4.49 -8.77
CA LEU A 61 6.45 -3.63 -9.59
C LEU A 61 5.37 -2.96 -8.75
N LEU A 62 4.73 -3.72 -7.85
CA LEU A 62 3.73 -3.18 -6.93
C LEU A 62 4.35 -2.15 -5.98
N MET A 63 5.50 -2.47 -5.40
CA MET A 63 6.16 -1.56 -4.44
C MET A 63 6.63 -0.27 -5.07
N GLN A 64 7.21 -0.32 -6.28
CA GLN A 64 7.56 0.88 -7.02
C GLN A 64 6.30 1.70 -7.36
N PHE A 65 5.25 1.06 -7.86
CA PHE A 65 4.00 1.76 -8.17
C PHE A 65 3.33 2.34 -6.93
N GLN A 66 3.42 1.64 -5.79
CA GLN A 66 2.94 2.16 -4.50
C GLN A 66 3.66 3.47 -4.11
N SER A 67 4.98 3.51 -4.21
CA SER A 67 5.77 4.72 -3.98
C SER A 67 5.41 5.84 -4.98
N ASP A 68 5.27 5.49 -6.26
CA ASP A 68 4.91 6.43 -7.32
C ASP A 68 3.54 7.08 -7.08
N ILE A 69 2.55 6.28 -6.70
CA ILE A 69 1.19 6.77 -6.44
C ILE A 69 1.10 7.54 -5.13
N LEU A 70 1.82 7.14 -4.09
CA LEU A 70 1.89 7.90 -2.83
C LEU A 70 2.66 9.22 -3.00
N GLY A 71 3.71 9.21 -3.81
CA GLY A 71 4.66 10.31 -3.88
C GLY A 71 5.64 10.36 -2.74
N GLU A 72 5.71 9.26 -1.96
CA GLU A 72 6.51 9.12 -0.76
C GLU A 72 7.33 7.82 -0.80
N GLU A 73 8.37 7.74 0.04
CA GLU A 73 9.19 6.54 0.13
C GLU A 73 8.39 5.35 0.68
N VAL A 74 8.57 4.18 0.06
CA VAL A 74 8.07 2.89 0.58
C VAL A 74 9.26 2.09 1.09
N ILE A 75 9.20 1.66 2.34
CA ILE A 75 10.31 1.02 3.06
C ILE A 75 9.89 -0.38 3.50
N CYS A 76 10.65 -1.39 3.07
CA CYS A 76 10.43 -2.79 3.45
C CYS A 76 11.54 -3.24 4.42
N PRO A 77 11.21 -3.81 5.59
CA PRO A 77 12.17 -4.36 6.52
C PRO A 77 12.73 -5.69 6.03
N LYS A 78 13.86 -6.12 6.61
CA LYS A 78 14.45 -7.45 6.32
C LYS A 78 13.54 -8.60 6.74
N ILE A 79 12.81 -8.44 7.84
CA ILE A 79 11.85 -9.42 8.35
C ILE A 79 10.46 -8.92 7.94
N ILE A 80 9.83 -9.63 7.01
CA ILE A 80 8.54 -9.26 6.44
C ILE A 80 7.35 -9.91 7.17
N GLU A 81 7.60 -10.90 8.04
CA GLU A 81 6.58 -11.54 8.88
C GLU A 81 6.45 -10.81 10.22
N THR A 82 6.03 -9.54 10.18
CA THR A 82 6.04 -8.65 11.34
C THR A 82 5.01 -9.01 12.40
N THR A 83 3.92 -9.67 12.05
CA THR A 83 2.92 -10.16 13.01
C THR A 83 3.52 -11.23 13.93
N ALA A 84 4.17 -12.25 13.36
CA ALA A 84 4.85 -13.29 14.13
C ALA A 84 6.02 -12.71 14.94
N LEU A 85 6.78 -11.78 14.35
CA LEU A 85 7.87 -11.10 15.04
C LEU A 85 7.35 -10.27 16.21
N GLY A 86 6.24 -9.57 16.08
CA GLY A 86 5.62 -8.80 17.15
C GLY A 86 5.19 -9.68 18.33
N ALA A 87 4.59 -10.84 18.05
CA ALA A 87 4.25 -11.81 19.08
C ALA A 87 5.50 -12.36 19.81
N ALA A 88 6.56 -12.67 19.06
CA ALA A 88 7.85 -13.12 19.63
C ALA A 88 8.49 -12.02 20.51
N TYR A 89 8.44 -10.76 20.09
CA TYR A 89 8.93 -9.63 20.86
C TYR A 89 8.15 -9.45 22.17
N ALA A 90 6.82 -9.51 22.11
CA ALA A 90 5.99 -9.42 23.32
C ALA A 90 6.31 -10.54 24.32
N ALA A 91 6.42 -11.78 23.85
CA ALA A 91 6.80 -12.91 24.68
C ALA A 91 8.21 -12.76 25.26
N GLY A 92 9.17 -12.35 24.47
CA GLY A 92 10.57 -12.17 24.89
C GLY A 92 10.72 -11.07 25.95
N LEU A 93 9.99 -9.95 25.83
CA LEU A 93 9.96 -8.92 26.86
C LEU A 93 9.33 -9.46 28.16
N ALA A 94 8.25 -10.23 28.07
CA ALA A 94 7.55 -10.77 29.22
C ALA A 94 8.43 -11.75 30.05
N VAL A 95 9.30 -12.50 29.39
CA VAL A 95 10.23 -13.44 30.07
C VAL A 95 11.65 -12.88 30.32
N GLY A 96 11.86 -11.59 30.01
CA GLY A 96 13.15 -10.93 30.24
C GLY A 96 14.27 -11.31 29.25
N TYR A 97 13.93 -11.83 28.06
CA TYR A 97 14.91 -12.08 26.99
C TYR A 97 15.45 -10.77 26.40
N TRP A 98 14.61 -9.75 26.28
CA TRP A 98 14.97 -8.37 26.01
C TRP A 98 14.61 -7.50 27.21
N GLU A 99 15.48 -6.59 27.57
CA GLU A 99 15.26 -5.73 28.75
C GLU A 99 14.20 -4.64 28.50
N ASN A 100 14.14 -4.12 27.27
CA ASN A 100 13.29 -2.99 26.93
C ASN A 100 13.01 -2.87 25.41
N LEU A 101 12.17 -1.92 25.03
CA LEU A 101 11.81 -1.66 23.64
C LEU A 101 12.99 -1.15 22.77
N ASP A 102 14.00 -0.53 23.38
CA ASP A 102 15.15 -0.03 22.62
C ASP A 102 16.04 -1.18 22.14
N ASP A 103 16.09 -2.28 22.88
CA ASP A 103 16.76 -3.50 22.43
C ASP A 103 16.05 -4.10 21.21
N LEU A 104 14.71 -4.05 21.16
CA LEU A 104 13.95 -4.50 20.01
C LEU A 104 14.21 -3.62 18.77
N ARG A 105 14.33 -2.31 18.95
CA ARG A 105 14.61 -1.37 17.86
C ARG A 105 15.92 -1.68 17.14
N LYS A 106 16.92 -2.23 17.83
CA LYS A 106 18.21 -2.64 17.25
C LYS A 106 18.06 -3.78 16.24
N ASN A 107 17.01 -4.58 16.33
CA ASN A 107 16.75 -5.70 15.43
C ASN A 107 16.09 -5.26 14.11
N TRP A 108 15.61 -4.00 14.03
CA TRP A 108 14.99 -3.51 12.84
C TRP A 108 16.03 -3.06 11.81
N ALA A 109 15.93 -3.59 10.59
CA ALA A 109 16.82 -3.23 9.49
C ALA A 109 16.06 -3.15 8.18
N ILE A 110 16.43 -2.20 7.33
CA ILE A 110 15.86 -2.02 5.98
C ILE A 110 16.42 -3.08 5.04
N ALA A 111 15.55 -3.72 4.27
CA ALA A 111 15.92 -4.55 3.14
C ALA A 111 15.88 -3.75 1.84
N ASN A 112 14.77 -3.04 1.59
CA ASN A 112 14.55 -2.27 0.36
C ASN A 112 13.86 -0.94 0.65
N THR A 113 14.14 0.04 -0.19
CA THR A 113 13.43 1.33 -0.24
C THR A 113 13.14 1.67 -1.70
N TRP A 114 11.89 2.02 -1.98
CA TRP A 114 11.46 2.53 -3.28
C TRP A 114 11.15 4.02 -3.14
N LYS A 115 11.71 4.81 -4.07
CA LYS A 115 11.48 6.26 -4.14
C LYS A 115 10.54 6.58 -5.29
N PRO A 116 9.70 7.62 -5.16
CA PRO A 116 8.83 8.04 -6.25
C PRO A 116 9.64 8.40 -7.50
N ASN A 117 9.25 7.82 -8.63
CA ASN A 117 9.87 8.07 -9.93
C ASN A 117 8.86 8.58 -10.98
N MET A 118 7.56 8.55 -10.65
CA MET A 118 6.50 9.06 -11.52
C MET A 118 6.42 10.59 -11.45
N PRO A 119 6.40 11.28 -12.62
CA PRO A 119 6.17 12.73 -12.66
C PRO A 119 4.86 13.12 -11.97
N ILE A 120 4.85 14.27 -11.30
CA ILE A 120 3.71 14.73 -10.50
C ILE A 120 2.42 14.90 -11.32
N ASP A 121 2.53 15.36 -12.57
CA ASP A 121 1.38 15.52 -13.46
C ASP A 121 0.77 14.17 -13.86
N THR A 122 1.64 13.17 -14.11
CA THR A 122 1.21 11.79 -14.40
C THR A 122 0.51 11.19 -13.19
N ARG A 123 1.09 11.34 -11.99
CA ARG A 123 0.50 10.88 -10.73
C ARG A 123 -0.87 11.50 -10.50
N THR A 124 -0.98 12.81 -10.64
CA THR A 124 -2.22 13.56 -10.46
C THR A 124 -3.31 13.09 -11.43
N THR A 125 -2.95 12.92 -12.70
CA THR A 125 -3.87 12.43 -13.72
C THR A 125 -4.32 11.00 -13.43
N THR A 126 -3.39 10.14 -13.04
CA THR A 126 -3.65 8.73 -12.73
C THR A 126 -4.56 8.57 -11.50
N ARG A 127 -4.31 9.33 -10.43
CA ARG A 127 -5.19 9.39 -9.25
C ARG A 127 -6.61 9.88 -9.61
N LYS A 128 -6.72 10.88 -10.48
CA LYS A 128 -8.03 11.38 -10.96
C LYS A 128 -8.78 10.31 -11.76
N GLN A 129 -8.09 9.57 -12.61
CA GLN A 129 -8.68 8.46 -13.38
C GLN A 129 -9.16 7.33 -12.46
N TRP A 130 -8.37 6.98 -11.43
CA TRP A 130 -8.78 6.01 -10.41
C TRP A 130 -10.06 6.46 -9.70
N LYS A 131 -10.11 7.68 -9.15
CA LYS A 131 -11.31 8.21 -8.48
C LYS A 131 -12.54 8.16 -9.42
N LYS A 132 -12.38 8.46 -10.73
CA LYS A 132 -13.44 8.32 -11.72
C LYS A 132 -13.87 6.85 -11.91
N ALA A 133 -12.92 5.90 -11.91
CA ALA A 133 -13.24 4.48 -12.04
C ALA A 133 -14.01 3.96 -10.82
N VAL A 134 -13.61 4.36 -9.61
CA VAL A 134 -14.29 4.00 -8.35
C VAL A 134 -15.76 4.41 -8.37
N THR A 135 -16.12 5.59 -8.93
CA THR A 135 -17.54 6.00 -9.03
C THR A 135 -18.38 5.07 -9.91
N LYS A 136 -17.77 4.25 -10.76
CA LYS A 136 -18.49 3.28 -11.61
C LYS A 136 -18.82 1.99 -10.87
N SER A 137 -18.32 1.80 -9.66
CA SER A 137 -18.60 0.65 -8.81
C SER A 137 -19.80 0.87 -7.87
N PHE A 138 -20.39 2.07 -7.85
CA PHE A 138 -21.46 2.44 -6.93
C PHE A 138 -22.84 2.04 -7.47
N ASP A 139 -23.81 1.97 -6.58
CA ASP A 139 -25.25 1.78 -6.87
C ASP A 139 -25.53 0.47 -7.63
N TRP A 140 -24.83 -0.64 -7.25
CA TRP A 140 -24.98 -1.96 -7.87
C TRP A 140 -25.90 -2.90 -7.08
N ALA A 141 -25.92 -2.81 -5.77
CA ALA A 141 -26.83 -3.61 -4.95
C ALA A 141 -28.07 -2.77 -4.64
N GLU A 142 -29.24 -3.31 -4.97
CA GLU A 142 -30.53 -2.84 -4.48
C GLU A 142 -30.76 -3.55 -3.13
N ASP A 143 -31.17 -2.80 -2.09
CA ASP A 143 -31.55 -3.31 -0.78
C ASP A 143 -32.85 -4.11 -0.83
#